data_c9981bb42cb023cec14f6e9bdb7143c9
#
_entry.id   c9981bb42cb023cec14f6e9bdb7143c9
#
_cell.length_a   1.000
_cell.length_b   1.000
_cell.length_c   1.000
_cell.angle_alpha   90.00
_cell.angle_beta   90.00
_cell.angle_gamma   90.00
#
_symmetry.space_group_name_H-M   'P 1'
#
loop_
_entity.id
_entity.type
_entity.pdbx_description
1 polymer ?
#
loop_
_entity_poly.entity_id
_entity_poly.type
_entity_poly.pdbx_seq_one_letter_code
_entity_poly.pdbx_strand_id
1 'polypeptide(L)'
;MIKGEHIYKSFDGRTILEDISVEFESGKTNLIIGRSGSGKTVLLKTLVGLHEPDSGNIFYDDKNYTALSFADRKAVRREVGMIFQGGALLDSSTVYENVRLPLDMFTNKTSAEKDKRVKECLARVELSHAGHLYPSELSGGMIKRAAIARAIVLNPKYLFCDEPNSGLDPQTSIVIDNLIHDITVEYNITTIINTHDMNSVMEIGEKIVYIHQGKKWWEGTKEDILHADNKELNDFVFASAMAKKAKKSL
;
A
#
# COMPACT_ATOMS: atom_id res chain seq x y z
N MET A 1 -2.57 10.63 9.09
CA MET A 1 -1.26 10.10 9.57
C MET A 1 -1.44 8.72 10.17
N ILE A 2 -0.48 7.79 9.99
CA ILE A 2 -0.47 6.48 10.66
C ILE A 2 0.85 6.34 11.40
N LYS A 3 0.81 5.88 12.65
CA LYS A 3 2.00 5.69 13.48
C LYS A 3 1.99 4.31 14.13
N GLY A 4 3.11 3.62 14.09
CA GLY A 4 3.38 2.43 14.88
C GLY A 4 4.42 2.73 15.94
N GLU A 5 4.21 2.29 17.17
CA GLU A 5 5.13 2.48 18.29
C GLU A 5 5.48 1.13 18.91
N HIS A 6 6.78 0.81 18.95
CA HIS A 6 7.32 -0.40 19.56
C HIS A 6 6.59 -1.68 19.14
N ILE A 7 6.32 -1.82 17.83
CA ILE A 7 5.59 -2.97 17.28
C ILE A 7 6.46 -4.22 17.32
N TYR A 8 5.94 -5.26 17.98
CA TYR A 8 6.47 -6.61 17.97
C TYR A 8 5.46 -7.57 17.36
N LYS A 9 5.93 -8.53 16.56
CA LYS A 9 5.09 -9.59 16.00
C LYS A 9 5.88 -10.88 15.80
N SER A 10 5.31 -11.98 16.31
CA SER A 10 5.87 -13.32 16.15
C SER A 10 4.80 -14.27 15.61
N PHE A 11 5.24 -15.33 14.95
CA PHE A 11 4.41 -16.46 14.53
C PHE A 11 5.15 -17.75 14.90
N ASP A 12 4.47 -18.68 15.54
CA ASP A 12 5.00 -19.99 15.95
C ASP A 12 6.36 -19.90 16.68
N GLY A 13 6.48 -18.91 17.57
CA GLY A 13 7.70 -18.67 18.37
C GLY A 13 8.83 -17.96 17.61
N ARG A 14 8.67 -17.67 16.31
CA ARG A 14 9.64 -16.93 15.52
C ARG A 14 9.26 -15.45 15.47
N THR A 15 10.12 -14.58 15.96
CA THR A 15 9.96 -13.12 15.86
C THR A 15 10.16 -12.69 14.42
N ILE A 16 9.18 -11.95 13.88
CA ILE A 16 9.18 -11.38 12.53
C ILE A 16 9.36 -9.88 12.56
N LEU A 17 8.76 -9.19 13.54
CA LEU A 17 8.95 -7.76 13.78
C LEU A 17 9.47 -7.56 15.19
N GLU A 18 10.52 -6.76 15.32
CA GLU A 18 11.19 -6.49 16.58
C GLU A 18 11.39 -4.98 16.75
N ASP A 19 10.66 -4.39 17.69
CA ASP A 19 10.75 -2.98 18.08
C ASP A 19 10.61 -1.99 16.91
N ILE A 20 9.59 -2.17 16.07
CA ILE A 20 9.36 -1.26 14.94
C ILE A 20 8.60 -0.02 15.41
N SER A 21 9.26 1.14 15.31
CA SER A 21 8.61 2.45 15.47
C SER A 21 8.70 3.24 14.17
N VAL A 22 7.53 3.58 13.58
CA VAL A 22 7.39 4.21 12.26
C VAL A 22 6.27 5.23 12.28
N GLU A 23 6.39 6.25 11.44
CA GLU A 23 5.36 7.24 11.20
C GLU A 23 5.19 7.46 9.70
N PHE A 24 3.94 7.50 9.23
CA PHE A 24 3.57 7.69 7.83
C PHE A 24 2.73 8.94 7.68
N GLU A 25 3.21 9.84 6.82
CA GLU A 25 2.66 11.18 6.66
C GLU A 25 1.44 11.19 5.76
N SER A 26 0.48 12.09 6.07
CA SER A 26 -0.71 12.30 5.24
C SER A 26 -0.36 13.03 3.95
N GLY A 27 -1.10 12.73 2.88
CA GLY A 27 -0.91 13.34 1.56
C GLY A 27 0.38 12.92 0.86
N LYS A 28 1.09 11.91 1.40
CA LYS A 28 2.35 11.41 0.87
C LYS A 28 2.30 9.93 0.53
N THR A 29 3.12 9.55 -0.44
CA THR A 29 3.44 8.18 -0.77
C THR A 29 4.58 7.70 0.13
N ASN A 30 4.21 6.97 1.18
CA ASN A 30 5.15 6.39 2.14
C ASN A 30 5.51 4.96 1.71
N LEU A 31 6.78 4.63 1.59
CA LEU A 31 7.24 3.32 1.15
C LEU A 31 7.86 2.51 2.28
N ILE A 32 7.50 1.23 2.36
CA ILE A 32 8.19 0.24 3.18
C ILE A 32 9.01 -0.64 2.22
N ILE A 33 10.33 -0.56 2.31
CA ILE A 33 11.25 -1.28 1.42
C ILE A 33 12.08 -2.31 2.18
N GLY A 34 12.65 -3.26 1.45
CA GLY A 34 13.55 -4.29 2.02
C GLY A 34 13.49 -5.59 1.23
N ARG A 35 14.40 -6.51 1.55
CA ARG A 35 14.48 -7.82 0.87
C ARG A 35 13.22 -8.66 1.12
N SER A 36 12.97 -9.63 0.25
CA SER A 36 11.94 -10.65 0.51
C SER A 36 12.18 -11.33 1.85
N GLY A 37 11.13 -11.54 2.63
CA GLY A 37 11.21 -12.13 3.97
C GLY A 37 11.73 -11.20 5.08
N SER A 38 11.95 -9.90 4.84
CA SER A 38 12.42 -8.96 5.88
C SER A 38 11.35 -8.52 6.88
N GLY A 39 10.06 -8.88 6.67
CA GLY A 39 8.95 -8.52 7.55
C GLY A 39 8.00 -7.43 7.01
N LYS A 40 8.24 -6.86 5.82
CA LYS A 40 7.44 -5.75 5.23
C LYS A 40 5.93 -6.04 5.17
N THR A 41 5.55 -7.16 4.56
CA THR A 41 4.13 -7.57 4.43
C THR A 41 3.50 -7.81 5.80
N VAL A 42 4.26 -8.36 6.76
CA VAL A 42 3.77 -8.54 8.14
C VAL A 42 3.56 -7.18 8.80
N LEU A 43 4.49 -6.23 8.65
CA LEU A 43 4.34 -4.86 9.16
C LEU A 43 3.12 -4.19 8.54
N LEU A 44 2.97 -4.21 7.21
CA LEU A 44 1.82 -3.62 6.52
C LEU A 44 0.50 -4.23 7.02
N LYS A 45 0.41 -5.57 7.13
CA LYS A 45 -0.77 -6.28 7.63
C LYS A 45 -1.05 -6.01 9.11
N THR A 46 -0.02 -5.76 9.90
CA THR A 46 -0.17 -5.38 11.31
C THR A 46 -0.69 -3.95 11.41
N LEU A 47 -0.13 -3.02 10.65
CA LEU A 47 -0.60 -1.62 10.63
C LEU A 47 -2.06 -1.49 10.19
N VAL A 48 -2.49 -2.25 9.18
CA VAL A 48 -3.90 -2.23 8.70
C VAL A 48 -4.86 -2.98 9.63
N GLY A 49 -4.35 -3.71 10.63
CA GLY A 49 -5.13 -4.46 11.61
C GLY A 49 -5.64 -5.82 11.10
N LEU A 50 -4.96 -6.45 10.14
CA LEU A 50 -5.16 -7.84 9.73
C LEU A 50 -4.39 -8.81 10.64
N HIS A 51 -3.31 -8.35 11.26
CA HIS A 51 -2.60 -9.03 12.34
C HIS A 51 -2.62 -8.14 13.58
N GLU A 52 -2.95 -8.71 14.75
CA GLU A 52 -2.74 -8.02 16.02
C GLU A 52 -1.24 -8.01 16.34
N PRO A 53 -0.64 -6.89 16.74
CA PRO A 53 0.71 -6.89 17.29
C PRO A 53 0.75 -7.66 18.60
N ASP A 54 1.89 -8.31 18.90
CA ASP A 54 2.08 -9.00 20.19
C ASP A 54 2.34 -7.97 21.30
N SER A 55 2.96 -6.85 20.97
CA SER A 55 3.07 -5.63 21.80
C SER A 55 3.27 -4.41 20.93
N GLY A 56 3.15 -3.22 21.55
CA GLY A 56 3.20 -1.94 20.88
C GLY A 56 1.83 -1.37 20.54
N ASN A 57 1.82 -0.16 19.96
CA ASN A 57 0.61 0.56 19.64
C ASN A 57 0.57 1.01 18.18
N ILE A 58 -0.62 1.07 17.62
CA ILE A 58 -0.89 1.59 16.29
C ILE A 58 -1.87 2.75 16.42
N PHE A 59 -1.54 3.89 15.81
CA PHE A 59 -2.38 5.08 15.82
C PHE A 59 -2.82 5.44 14.40
N TYR A 60 -4.08 5.77 14.26
CA TYR A 60 -4.68 6.40 13.10
C TYR A 60 -5.07 7.83 13.50
N ASP A 61 -4.30 8.81 13.03
CA ASP A 61 -4.27 10.17 13.57
C ASP A 61 -4.07 10.12 15.10
N ASP A 62 -4.96 10.70 15.90
CA ASP A 62 -4.87 10.70 17.37
C ASP A 62 -5.50 9.47 18.04
N LYS A 63 -6.02 8.51 17.25
CA LYS A 63 -6.74 7.34 17.78
C LYS A 63 -5.80 6.15 17.95
N ASN A 64 -5.60 5.67 19.18
CA ASN A 64 -4.91 4.42 19.43
C ASN A 64 -5.78 3.23 18.98
N TYR A 65 -5.54 2.75 17.75
CA TYR A 65 -6.29 1.66 17.12
C TYR A 65 -6.20 0.34 17.89
N THR A 66 -5.04 0.04 18.49
CA THR A 66 -4.82 -1.19 19.25
C THR A 66 -5.68 -1.24 20.51
N ALA A 67 -5.99 -0.08 21.11
CA ALA A 67 -6.83 0.03 22.30
C ALA A 67 -8.34 0.13 21.98
N LEU A 68 -8.74 0.28 20.70
CA LEU A 68 -10.14 0.40 20.32
C LEU A 68 -10.91 -0.89 20.51
N SER A 69 -12.22 -0.74 20.83
CA SER A 69 -13.17 -1.85 20.78
C SER A 69 -13.33 -2.37 19.34
N PHE A 70 -13.83 -3.61 19.18
CA PHE A 70 -14.12 -4.18 17.86
C PHE A 70 -15.06 -3.29 17.02
N ALA A 71 -16.07 -2.68 17.66
CA ALA A 71 -17.02 -1.79 16.99
C ALA A 71 -16.32 -0.51 16.47
N ASP A 72 -15.47 0.11 17.29
CA ASP A 72 -14.73 1.33 16.92
C ASP A 72 -13.69 1.06 15.84
N ARG A 73 -13.01 -0.10 15.88
CA ARG A 73 -12.11 -0.54 14.79
C ARG A 73 -12.84 -0.69 13.47
N LYS A 74 -14.10 -1.14 13.47
CA LYS A 74 -14.93 -1.22 12.26
C LYS A 74 -15.14 0.16 11.62
N ALA A 75 -15.27 1.22 12.43
CA ALA A 75 -15.37 2.58 11.92
C ALA A 75 -14.07 3.02 11.24
N VAL A 76 -12.89 2.77 11.84
CA VAL A 76 -11.59 3.08 11.23
C VAL A 76 -11.39 2.30 9.93
N ARG A 77 -11.72 0.99 9.91
CA ARG A 77 -11.58 0.14 8.71
C ARG A 77 -12.38 0.63 7.51
N ARG A 78 -13.48 1.36 7.69
CA ARG A 78 -14.24 1.98 6.60
C ARG A 78 -13.48 3.11 5.91
N GLU A 79 -12.52 3.71 6.61
CA GLU A 79 -11.65 4.78 6.10
C GLU A 79 -10.37 4.22 5.44
N VAL A 80 -10.24 2.89 5.38
CA VAL A 80 -9.06 2.20 4.83
C VAL A 80 -9.39 1.55 3.50
N GLY A 81 -8.59 1.86 2.48
CA GLY A 81 -8.51 1.11 1.23
C GLY A 81 -7.31 0.15 1.27
N MET A 82 -7.44 -1.01 0.64
CA MET A 82 -6.33 -1.96 0.53
C MET A 82 -6.22 -2.55 -0.87
N ILE A 83 -4.99 -2.55 -1.40
CA ILE A 83 -4.61 -3.18 -2.66
C ILE A 83 -3.68 -4.34 -2.33
N PHE A 84 -4.12 -5.55 -2.65
CA PHE A 84 -3.33 -6.78 -2.44
C PHE A 84 -2.46 -7.09 -3.65
N GLN A 85 -1.37 -7.79 -3.45
CA GLN A 85 -0.41 -8.17 -4.49
C GLN A 85 -1.05 -8.80 -5.73
N GLY A 86 -2.02 -9.70 -5.59
CA GLY A 86 -2.78 -10.31 -6.69
C GLY A 86 -4.02 -9.53 -7.14
N GLY A 87 -4.26 -8.30 -6.60
CA GLY A 87 -5.51 -7.56 -6.83
C GLY A 87 -6.69 -8.06 -6.00
N ALA A 88 -6.75 -9.35 -5.70
CA ALA A 88 -7.80 -10.03 -4.90
C ALA A 88 -9.23 -9.67 -5.35
N LEU A 89 -9.45 -9.59 -6.67
CA LEU A 89 -10.81 -9.46 -7.23
C LEU A 89 -11.57 -10.75 -7.03
N LEU A 90 -12.90 -10.65 -6.91
CA LEU A 90 -13.78 -11.79 -6.88
C LEU A 90 -14.00 -12.31 -8.32
N ASP A 91 -13.54 -13.52 -8.61
CA ASP A 91 -13.57 -14.11 -9.95
C ASP A 91 -15.01 -14.33 -10.47
N SER A 92 -15.96 -14.51 -9.56
CA SER A 92 -17.39 -14.69 -9.86
C SER A 92 -18.14 -13.39 -10.13
N SER A 93 -17.48 -12.25 -10.06
CA SER A 93 -18.07 -10.92 -10.19
C SER A 93 -17.36 -10.12 -11.28
N THR A 94 -18.11 -9.28 -12.00
CA THR A 94 -17.57 -8.35 -12.97
C THR A 94 -16.68 -7.29 -12.30
N VAL A 95 -15.90 -6.55 -13.08
CA VAL A 95 -15.13 -5.40 -12.61
C VAL A 95 -16.03 -4.37 -11.91
N TYR A 96 -17.19 -4.09 -12.52
CA TYR A 96 -18.17 -3.18 -11.94
C TYR A 96 -18.66 -3.64 -10.57
N GLU A 97 -19.02 -4.90 -10.43
CA GLU A 97 -19.50 -5.49 -9.17
C GLU A 97 -18.41 -5.53 -8.12
N ASN A 98 -17.17 -5.86 -8.50
CA ASN A 98 -16.01 -5.80 -7.63
C ASN A 98 -15.80 -4.40 -7.04
N VAL A 99 -15.88 -3.35 -7.87
CA VAL A 99 -15.73 -1.96 -7.42
C VAL A 99 -16.92 -1.50 -6.59
N ARG A 100 -18.14 -1.98 -6.89
CA ARG A 100 -19.37 -1.65 -6.17
C ARG A 100 -19.44 -2.29 -4.78
N LEU A 101 -18.85 -3.48 -4.61
CA LEU A 101 -18.96 -4.30 -3.40
C LEU A 101 -18.75 -3.53 -2.08
N PRO A 102 -17.72 -2.71 -1.89
CA PRO A 102 -17.56 -1.96 -0.64
C PRO A 102 -18.71 -0.97 -0.39
N LEU A 103 -19.29 -0.36 -1.43
CA LEU A 103 -20.44 0.53 -1.29
C LEU A 103 -21.68 -0.22 -0.81
N ASP A 104 -21.87 -1.46 -1.28
CA ASP A 104 -23.00 -2.29 -0.88
C ASP A 104 -22.86 -2.78 0.57
N MET A 105 -21.63 -3.09 0.98
CA MET A 105 -21.35 -3.58 2.35
C MET A 105 -21.35 -2.48 3.42
N PHE A 106 -20.94 -1.26 3.07
CA PHE A 106 -20.60 -0.27 4.09
C PHE A 106 -21.39 1.03 4.00
N THR A 107 -22.29 1.19 3.01
CA THR A 107 -23.09 2.42 2.84
C THR A 107 -24.57 2.14 2.63
N ASN A 108 -25.40 3.09 3.04
CA ASN A 108 -26.85 3.08 2.78
C ASN A 108 -27.23 3.97 1.57
N LYS A 109 -26.28 4.26 0.67
CA LYS A 109 -26.51 5.06 -0.53
C LYS A 109 -27.51 4.34 -1.45
N THR A 110 -28.26 5.12 -2.21
CA THR A 110 -29.16 4.60 -3.26
C THR A 110 -28.37 3.90 -4.37
N SER A 111 -29.04 3.04 -5.13
CA SER A 111 -28.39 2.36 -6.28
C SER A 111 -27.80 3.39 -7.26
N ALA A 112 -28.53 4.46 -7.56
CA ALA A 112 -28.08 5.51 -8.49
C ALA A 112 -26.81 6.22 -8.00
N GLU A 113 -26.70 6.51 -6.70
CA GLU A 113 -25.49 7.11 -6.11
C GLU A 113 -24.29 6.17 -6.16
N LYS A 114 -24.54 4.86 -5.87
CA LYS A 114 -23.50 3.83 -5.96
C LYS A 114 -23.01 3.67 -7.40
N ASP A 115 -23.94 3.60 -8.37
CA ASP A 115 -23.64 3.47 -9.79
C ASP A 115 -22.82 4.66 -10.31
N LYS A 116 -23.19 5.88 -9.90
CA LYS A 116 -22.43 7.09 -10.21
C LYS A 116 -21.01 6.99 -9.68
N ARG A 117 -20.84 6.63 -8.41
CA ARG A 117 -19.53 6.54 -7.78
C ARG A 117 -18.63 5.45 -8.40
N VAL A 118 -19.20 4.29 -8.74
CA VAL A 118 -18.47 3.22 -9.44
C VAL A 118 -17.96 3.71 -10.80
N LYS A 119 -18.82 4.38 -11.59
CA LYS A 119 -18.42 4.94 -12.88
C LYS A 119 -17.31 5.97 -12.76
N GLU A 120 -17.36 6.86 -11.76
CA GLU A 120 -16.29 7.81 -11.46
C GLU A 120 -14.96 7.09 -11.16
N CYS A 121 -14.98 6.06 -10.30
CA CYS A 121 -13.78 5.29 -9.96
C CYS A 121 -13.21 4.54 -11.17
N LEU A 122 -14.08 3.92 -11.99
CA LEU A 122 -13.65 3.24 -13.22
C LEU A 122 -13.05 4.21 -14.24
N ALA A 123 -13.62 5.40 -14.36
CA ALA A 123 -13.08 6.46 -15.22
C ALA A 123 -11.69 6.92 -14.72
N ARG A 124 -11.53 7.10 -13.39
CA ARG A 124 -10.26 7.54 -12.80
C ARG A 124 -9.10 6.55 -13.06
N VAL A 125 -9.41 5.27 -13.19
CA VAL A 125 -8.43 4.22 -13.49
C VAL A 125 -8.44 3.79 -14.96
N GLU A 126 -9.11 4.53 -15.85
CA GLU A 126 -9.22 4.27 -17.31
C GLU A 126 -9.84 2.91 -17.66
N LEU A 127 -10.78 2.43 -16.86
CA LEU A 127 -11.50 1.16 -17.06
C LEU A 127 -13.00 1.35 -17.34
N SER A 128 -13.45 2.53 -17.80
CA SER A 128 -14.86 2.79 -18.12
C SER A 128 -15.45 1.78 -19.12
N HIS A 129 -14.63 1.29 -20.04
CA HIS A 129 -15.01 0.31 -21.07
C HIS A 129 -15.05 -1.13 -20.58
N ALA A 130 -14.44 -1.45 -19.42
CA ALA A 130 -14.21 -2.81 -18.94
C ALA A 130 -15.11 -3.21 -17.76
N GLY A 131 -16.08 -2.39 -17.38
CA GLY A 131 -16.92 -2.64 -16.21
C GLY A 131 -17.70 -3.95 -16.26
N HIS A 132 -18.04 -4.44 -17.46
CA HIS A 132 -18.81 -5.67 -17.69
C HIS A 132 -17.93 -6.93 -17.75
N LEU A 133 -16.60 -6.80 -17.83
CA LEU A 133 -15.68 -7.92 -17.94
C LEU A 133 -15.47 -8.59 -16.59
N TYR A 134 -15.15 -9.89 -16.61
CA TYR A 134 -14.72 -10.65 -15.44
C TYR A 134 -13.19 -10.58 -15.26
N PRO A 135 -12.66 -10.84 -14.04
CA PRO A 135 -11.22 -10.82 -13.80
C PRO A 135 -10.40 -11.69 -14.76
N SER A 136 -10.94 -12.84 -15.18
CA SER A 136 -10.29 -13.75 -16.13
C SER A 136 -10.12 -13.18 -17.55
N GLU A 137 -10.85 -12.12 -17.89
CA GLU A 137 -10.80 -11.45 -19.20
C GLU A 137 -9.88 -10.23 -19.20
N LEU A 138 -9.24 -9.92 -18.06
CA LEU A 138 -8.41 -8.73 -17.88
C LEU A 138 -6.92 -9.03 -18.04
N SER A 139 -6.19 -8.05 -18.56
CA SER A 139 -4.72 -8.05 -18.45
C SER A 139 -4.26 -7.82 -17.01
N GLY A 140 -3.02 -8.17 -16.68
CA GLY A 140 -2.45 -7.92 -15.34
C GLY A 140 -2.56 -6.45 -14.89
N GLY A 141 -2.27 -5.51 -15.79
CA GLY A 141 -2.44 -4.08 -15.50
C GLY A 141 -3.88 -3.67 -15.26
N MET A 142 -4.85 -4.22 -16.02
CA MET A 142 -6.28 -3.97 -15.79
C MET A 142 -6.76 -4.53 -14.44
N ILE A 143 -6.28 -5.70 -14.02
CA ILE A 143 -6.57 -6.27 -12.68
C ILE A 143 -6.11 -5.31 -11.58
N LYS A 144 -4.88 -4.76 -11.70
CA LYS A 144 -4.36 -3.79 -10.72
C LYS A 144 -5.18 -2.51 -10.70
N ARG A 145 -5.53 -1.95 -11.86
CA ARG A 145 -6.38 -0.75 -11.98
C ARG A 145 -7.78 -1.00 -11.37
N ALA A 146 -8.40 -2.15 -11.61
CA ALA A 146 -9.68 -2.51 -11.00
C ALA A 146 -9.58 -2.63 -9.46
N ALA A 147 -8.49 -3.20 -8.95
CA ALA A 147 -8.23 -3.28 -7.52
C ALA A 147 -8.04 -1.89 -6.89
N ILE A 148 -7.38 -0.96 -7.59
CA ILE A 148 -7.25 0.44 -7.18
C ILE A 148 -8.63 1.10 -7.12
N ALA A 149 -9.46 0.97 -8.18
CA ALA A 149 -10.81 1.53 -8.22
C ALA A 149 -11.67 1.05 -7.05
N ARG A 150 -11.60 -0.26 -6.74
CA ARG A 150 -12.29 -0.85 -5.58
C ARG A 150 -11.77 -0.28 -4.25
N ALA A 151 -10.46 -0.09 -4.11
CA ALA A 151 -9.86 0.41 -2.88
C ALA A 151 -10.25 1.86 -2.59
N ILE A 152 -10.45 2.69 -3.63
CA ILE A 152 -10.76 4.12 -3.47
C ILE A 152 -12.26 4.46 -3.49
N VAL A 153 -13.13 3.48 -3.72
CA VAL A 153 -14.58 3.73 -3.95
C VAL A 153 -15.29 4.36 -2.74
N LEU A 154 -14.81 4.07 -1.53
CA LEU A 154 -15.31 4.63 -0.27
C LEU A 154 -14.68 5.98 0.11
N ASN A 155 -13.84 6.58 -0.71
CA ASN A 155 -13.02 7.76 -0.38
C ASN A 155 -12.20 7.54 0.90
N PRO A 156 -11.27 6.57 0.90
CA PRO A 156 -10.50 6.25 2.08
C PRO A 156 -9.58 7.41 2.49
N LYS A 157 -9.31 7.55 3.79
CA LYS A 157 -8.26 8.43 4.31
C LYS A 157 -6.88 7.76 4.29
N TYR A 158 -6.86 6.44 4.28
CA TYR A 158 -5.65 5.61 4.35
C TYR A 158 -5.68 4.56 3.26
N LEU A 159 -4.59 4.43 2.52
CA LEU A 159 -4.46 3.44 1.45
C LEU A 159 -3.23 2.57 1.70
N PHE A 160 -3.44 1.26 1.79
CA PHE A 160 -2.36 0.28 1.92
C PHE A 160 -2.20 -0.51 0.64
N CYS A 161 -0.97 -0.64 0.15
CA CYS A 161 -0.65 -1.34 -1.08
C CYS A 161 0.45 -2.38 -0.81
N ASP A 162 0.13 -3.65 -0.97
CA ASP A 162 1.08 -4.75 -0.83
C ASP A 162 1.58 -5.17 -2.21
N GLU A 163 2.76 -4.70 -2.61
CA GLU A 163 3.40 -4.94 -3.92
C GLU A 163 2.45 -4.70 -5.10
N PRO A 164 1.91 -3.47 -5.27
CA PRO A 164 0.82 -3.20 -6.21
C PRO A 164 1.20 -3.46 -7.68
N ASN A 165 2.45 -3.31 -8.05
CA ASN A 165 2.97 -3.48 -9.42
C ASN A 165 3.65 -4.83 -9.66
N SER A 166 3.63 -5.76 -8.69
CA SER A 166 4.28 -7.07 -8.86
C SER A 166 3.69 -7.85 -10.02
N GLY A 167 4.58 -8.46 -10.83
CA GLY A 167 4.21 -9.29 -11.99
C GLY A 167 3.84 -8.49 -13.25
N LEU A 168 4.04 -7.18 -13.25
CA LEU A 168 3.85 -6.30 -14.42
C LEU A 168 5.18 -6.05 -15.14
N ASP A 169 5.11 -5.69 -16.40
CA ASP A 169 6.25 -5.15 -17.14
C ASP A 169 6.64 -3.76 -16.61
N PRO A 170 7.87 -3.29 -16.84
CA PRO A 170 8.37 -2.03 -16.28
C PRO A 170 7.53 -0.80 -16.67
N GLN A 171 7.01 -0.74 -17.89
CA GLN A 171 6.20 0.41 -18.33
C GLN A 171 4.84 0.43 -17.63
N THR A 172 4.18 -0.72 -17.54
CA THR A 172 2.91 -0.85 -16.82
C THR A 172 3.09 -0.60 -15.32
N SER A 173 4.23 -1.01 -14.72
CA SER A 173 4.55 -0.73 -13.32
C SER A 173 4.60 0.75 -13.02
N ILE A 174 5.29 1.55 -13.85
CA ILE A 174 5.36 3.02 -13.71
C ILE A 174 3.96 3.64 -13.79
N VAL A 175 3.10 3.17 -14.70
CA VAL A 175 1.73 3.67 -14.82
C VAL A 175 0.91 3.41 -13.55
N ILE A 176 1.05 2.22 -12.95
CA ILE A 176 0.36 1.90 -11.68
C ILE A 176 0.90 2.73 -10.53
N ASP A 177 2.21 2.90 -10.43
CA ASP A 177 2.85 3.70 -9.39
C ASP A 177 2.39 5.17 -9.47
N ASN A 178 2.45 5.78 -10.64
CA ASN A 178 1.98 7.16 -10.86
C ASN A 178 0.48 7.30 -10.58
N LEU A 179 -0.35 6.33 -10.98
CA LEU A 179 -1.78 6.35 -10.67
C LEU A 179 -2.05 6.37 -9.15
N ILE A 180 -1.31 5.56 -8.37
CA ILE A 180 -1.42 5.54 -6.91
C ILE A 180 -0.93 6.86 -6.31
N HIS A 181 0.18 7.40 -6.80
CA HIS A 181 0.73 8.68 -6.35
C HIS A 181 -0.26 9.84 -6.63
N ASP A 182 -0.78 9.95 -7.86
CA ASP A 182 -1.76 10.97 -8.23
C ASP A 182 -3.00 10.93 -7.34
N ILE A 183 -3.54 9.73 -7.08
CA ILE A 183 -4.67 9.51 -6.19
C ILE A 183 -4.32 9.95 -4.76
N THR A 184 -3.11 9.65 -4.29
CA THR A 184 -2.61 10.03 -2.98
C THR A 184 -2.63 11.55 -2.80
N VAL A 185 -2.08 12.28 -3.76
CA VAL A 185 -2.01 13.75 -3.74
C VAL A 185 -3.39 14.38 -3.91
N GLU A 186 -4.16 13.92 -4.93
CA GLU A 186 -5.47 14.45 -5.26
C GLU A 186 -6.46 14.38 -4.09
N TYR A 187 -6.48 13.27 -3.37
CA TYR A 187 -7.40 13.04 -2.26
C TYR A 187 -6.78 13.24 -0.88
N ASN A 188 -5.52 13.70 -0.81
CA ASN A 188 -4.76 13.88 0.44
C ASN A 188 -4.75 12.63 1.33
N ILE A 189 -4.52 11.46 0.73
CA ILE A 189 -4.54 10.16 1.40
C ILE A 189 -3.19 9.90 2.07
N THR A 190 -3.19 9.25 3.25
CA THR A 190 -1.97 8.63 3.79
C THR A 190 -1.79 7.29 3.08
N THR A 191 -0.89 7.22 2.10
CA THR A 191 -0.64 5.99 1.33
C THR A 191 0.62 5.30 1.82
N ILE A 192 0.52 3.99 2.10
CA ILE A 192 1.63 3.13 2.51
C ILE A 192 1.77 2.02 1.49
N ILE A 193 2.91 1.97 0.80
CA ILE A 193 3.22 0.97 -0.22
C ILE A 193 4.37 0.10 0.27
N ASN A 194 4.15 -1.20 0.31
CA ASN A 194 5.20 -2.18 0.48
C ASN A 194 5.75 -2.56 -0.90
N THR A 195 7.04 -2.37 -1.14
CA THR A 195 7.68 -2.74 -2.40
C THR A 195 9.14 -3.19 -2.21
N HIS A 196 9.64 -3.94 -3.16
CA HIS A 196 11.07 -4.24 -3.32
C HIS A 196 11.61 -3.69 -4.65
N ASP A 197 10.78 -2.99 -5.43
CA ASP A 197 11.15 -2.38 -6.70
C ASP A 197 11.76 -0.99 -6.49
N MET A 198 13.03 -0.86 -6.85
CA MET A 198 13.76 0.41 -6.71
C MET A 198 13.30 1.48 -7.71
N ASN A 199 12.68 1.10 -8.84
CA ASN A 199 12.10 2.07 -9.75
C ASN A 199 10.94 2.80 -9.08
N SER A 200 10.02 2.06 -8.42
CA SER A 200 8.93 2.66 -7.63
C SER A 200 9.47 3.59 -6.53
N VAL A 201 10.56 3.18 -5.86
CA VAL A 201 11.18 3.97 -4.80
C VAL A 201 11.66 5.32 -5.33
N MET A 202 12.33 5.34 -6.47
CA MET A 202 12.87 6.57 -7.06
C MET A 202 11.80 7.42 -7.74
N GLU A 203 10.75 6.79 -8.28
CA GLU A 203 9.67 7.49 -8.99
C GLU A 203 8.74 8.19 -8.00
N ILE A 204 8.13 7.44 -7.08
CA ILE A 204 7.02 7.93 -6.24
C ILE A 204 7.34 7.99 -4.73
N GLY A 205 8.52 7.54 -4.29
CA GLY A 205 8.87 7.53 -2.86
C GLY A 205 9.12 8.92 -2.29
N GLU A 206 8.27 9.37 -1.36
CA GLU A 206 8.44 10.65 -0.66
C GLU A 206 8.99 10.44 0.76
N LYS A 207 8.52 9.40 1.45
CA LYS A 207 9.08 8.92 2.72
C LYS A 207 9.32 7.44 2.61
N ILE A 208 10.51 7.00 2.99
CA ILE A 208 10.97 5.62 2.78
C ILE A 208 11.45 5.06 4.11
N VAL A 209 10.93 3.88 4.47
CA VAL A 209 11.34 3.11 5.64
C VAL A 209 11.96 1.80 5.17
N TYR A 210 13.21 1.57 5.51
CA TYR A 210 13.92 0.33 5.19
C TYR A 210 13.82 -0.67 6.33
N ILE A 211 13.21 -1.83 6.04
CA ILE A 211 13.09 -2.95 6.98
C ILE A 211 14.12 -4.02 6.65
N HIS A 212 14.95 -4.34 7.64
CA HIS A 212 15.96 -5.39 7.56
C HIS A 212 15.86 -6.32 8.77
N GLN A 213 15.72 -7.62 8.52
CA GLN A 213 15.62 -8.65 9.57
C GLN A 213 14.60 -8.32 10.69
N GLY A 214 13.43 -7.83 10.31
CA GLY A 214 12.36 -7.50 11.25
C GLY A 214 12.52 -6.19 12.02
N LYS A 215 13.53 -5.38 11.72
CA LYS A 215 13.81 -4.08 12.37
C LYS A 215 13.74 -2.93 11.39
N LYS A 216 13.37 -1.74 11.88
CA LYS A 216 13.56 -0.49 11.12
C LYS A 216 15.05 -0.15 11.13
N TRP A 217 15.68 -0.28 9.97
CA TRP A 217 17.12 -0.10 9.83
C TRP A 217 17.53 1.29 9.34
N TRP A 218 16.61 1.93 8.60
CA TRP A 218 16.82 3.28 8.08
C TRP A 218 15.47 3.92 7.71
N GLU A 219 15.45 5.26 7.69
CA GLU A 219 14.31 6.08 7.29
C GLU A 219 14.83 7.39 6.68
N GLY A 220 14.19 7.87 5.59
CA GLY A 220 14.52 9.12 4.90
C GLY A 220 13.70 9.30 3.62
N THR A 221 14.16 10.20 2.76
CA THR A 221 13.59 10.46 1.43
C THR A 221 14.35 9.69 0.34
N LYS A 222 13.87 9.76 -0.92
CA LYS A 222 14.59 9.18 -2.06
C LYS A 222 15.93 9.87 -2.34
N GLU A 223 16.05 11.14 -2.01
CA GLU A 223 17.30 11.88 -2.09
C GLU A 223 18.28 11.40 -1.01
N ASP A 224 17.81 11.19 0.23
CA ASP A 224 18.64 10.72 1.34
C ASP A 224 19.21 9.32 1.09
N ILE A 225 18.47 8.45 0.38
CA ILE A 225 18.91 7.09 0.03
C ILE A 225 20.24 7.09 -0.75
N LEU A 226 20.42 8.05 -1.65
CA LEU A 226 21.62 8.15 -2.49
C LEU A 226 22.89 8.45 -1.67
N HIS A 227 22.72 9.16 -0.57
CA HIS A 227 23.80 9.63 0.32
C HIS A 227 23.88 8.85 1.64
N ALA A 228 23.02 7.85 1.83
CA ALA A 228 22.96 7.09 3.08
C ALA A 228 24.27 6.34 3.34
N ASP A 229 24.85 6.56 4.53
CA ASP A 229 25.97 5.76 5.06
C ASP A 229 25.42 4.56 5.86
N ASN A 230 24.77 3.65 5.13
CA ASN A 230 24.18 2.42 5.66
C ASN A 230 24.50 1.27 4.70
N LYS A 231 25.36 0.37 5.12
CA LYS A 231 25.86 -0.72 4.27
C LYS A 231 24.74 -1.62 3.78
N GLU A 232 23.84 -2.05 4.66
CA GLU A 232 22.75 -2.99 4.36
C GLU A 232 21.76 -2.36 3.37
N LEU A 233 21.42 -1.07 3.55
CA LEU A 233 20.61 -0.30 2.61
C LEU A 233 21.31 -0.18 1.26
N ASN A 234 22.59 0.20 1.26
CA ASN A 234 23.39 0.33 0.05
C ASN A 234 23.50 -0.99 -0.74
N ASP A 235 23.70 -2.12 -0.04
CA ASP A 235 23.76 -3.45 -0.63
C ASP A 235 22.40 -3.89 -1.20
N PHE A 236 21.28 -3.34 -0.68
CA PHE A 236 19.95 -3.56 -1.19
C PHE A 236 19.64 -2.67 -2.40
N VAL A 237 19.82 -1.36 -2.25
CA VAL A 237 19.46 -0.34 -3.27
C VAL A 237 20.35 -0.45 -4.52
N PHE A 238 21.65 -0.62 -4.31
CA PHE A 238 22.65 -0.69 -5.40
C PHE A 238 23.07 -2.13 -5.70
N ALA A 239 22.17 -3.10 -5.58
CA ALA A 239 22.46 -4.51 -5.84
C ALA A 239 22.92 -4.78 -7.29
N SER A 240 22.34 -4.06 -8.26
CA SER A 240 22.69 -4.23 -9.68
C SER A 240 24.01 -3.55 -10.07
N ALA A 241 24.71 -4.09 -11.08
CA ALA A 241 25.93 -3.48 -11.61
C ALA A 241 25.69 -2.07 -12.17
N MET A 242 24.53 -1.84 -12.75
CA MET A 242 24.10 -0.54 -13.29
C MET A 242 23.91 0.49 -12.16
N ALA A 243 23.22 0.11 -11.09
CA ALA A 243 23.01 0.95 -9.94
C ALA A 243 24.32 1.30 -9.21
N LYS A 244 25.27 0.34 -9.11
CA LYS A 244 26.62 0.56 -8.58
C LYS A 244 27.43 1.56 -9.40
N LYS A 245 27.29 1.56 -10.73
CA LYS A 245 27.94 2.55 -11.60
C LYS A 245 27.34 3.94 -11.42
N ALA A 246 26.00 4.03 -11.37
CA ALA A 246 25.31 5.31 -11.13
C ALA A 246 25.72 5.94 -9.79
N LYS A 247 25.83 5.15 -8.71
CA LYS A 247 26.29 5.65 -7.40
C LYS A 247 27.72 6.22 -7.43
N LYS A 248 28.61 5.67 -8.28
CA LYS A 248 30.01 6.15 -8.37
C LYS A 248 30.15 7.45 -9.16
N SER A 249 29.10 7.86 -9.88
CA SER A 249 29.06 9.10 -10.67
C SER A 249 28.31 10.25 -9.97
N LEU A 250 27.76 10.00 -8.78
CA LEU A 250 27.21 10.97 -7.84
C LEU A 250 28.27 11.39 -6.81
#